data_ac106a8b98f3b6c041b0810a9b2d309f
#
_entry.id   ac106a8b98f3b6c041b0810a9b2d309f
#
_cell.length_a   1.000
_cell.length_b   1.000
_cell.length_c   1.000
_cell.angle_alpha   90.00
_cell.angle_beta   90.00
_cell.angle_gamma   90.00
#
_symmetry.space_group_name_H-M   'P 1'
#
loop_
_entity.id
_entity.type
_entity.pdbx_description
1 polymer ?
#
loop_
_entity_poly.entity_id
_entity_poly.type
_entity_poly.pdbx_seq_one_letter_code
_entity_poly.pdbx_strand_id
1 'polypeptide(L)'
;MKRALYNRNLKWQHANQVEAGLDATVGKARLSVSAFWSRTYNPYQTLNVYTPFAYNQTSQSALEGCGIAVADRIYGVNPTTGVISVTSATDGHTVTLPNSTRRTYTANLQYVNGSPVTRYGLEWVAEMPIISNRHTLGLSLRIDGKYYHYRGIDNTLIAGSPNGIGDQAESSDVKPLIGYYVGSNVTSASTASTPTVSNGMLDKGCSLNTTLTARIPRLRLIMTMRLETTLLNYRRNLSDNRTTITLNEAGDVTGTKYTGQTDHYVAVYPEYYSTWDNPSERIPFAEALLAAKDNNPTLYRQLSNLIVRSNTAYYFNPQDVSAYCSANFSVTKEIGKWVSLSFYANNFFNNLASVRNAQTGLKTSLFDSGYVPKFYYGASVRVKL
;
A
#
# COMPACT_ATOMS: atom_id res chain seq x y z
N MET A 1 11.94 19.50 7.70
CA MET A 1 11.93 18.97 6.30
C MET A 1 12.84 17.75 6.25
N LYS A 2 12.34 16.57 5.79
CA LYS A 2 13.17 15.36 5.65
C LYS A 2 14.17 15.54 4.51
N ARG A 3 15.45 15.32 4.77
CA ARG A 3 16.50 15.40 3.75
C ARG A 3 16.65 14.06 3.07
N ALA A 4 16.76 14.05 1.74
CA ALA A 4 17.11 12.84 0.99
C ALA A 4 18.59 12.54 1.16
N LEU A 5 18.93 11.31 1.56
CA LEU A 5 20.31 10.84 1.70
C LEU A 5 20.74 10.14 0.43
N TYR A 6 21.96 10.42 0.00
CA TYR A 6 22.57 9.75 -1.15
C TYR A 6 22.97 8.30 -0.79
N ASN A 7 22.60 7.35 -1.65
CA ASN A 7 23.01 5.95 -1.53
C ASN A 7 23.96 5.59 -2.68
N ARG A 8 25.25 5.40 -2.36
CA ARG A 8 26.28 5.03 -3.33
C ARG A 8 26.10 3.63 -3.92
N ASN A 9 25.35 2.75 -3.23
CA ASN A 9 25.11 1.37 -3.62
C ASN A 9 23.82 1.19 -4.43
N LEU A 10 23.13 2.29 -4.78
CA LEU A 10 21.89 2.24 -5.54
C LEU A 10 22.18 1.74 -6.97
N LYS A 11 21.53 0.64 -7.33
CA LYS A 11 21.63 0.03 -8.66
C LYS A 11 20.48 0.51 -9.52
N TRP A 12 20.69 0.56 -10.84
CA TRP A 12 19.64 0.85 -11.78
C TRP A 12 18.55 -0.21 -11.74
N GLN A 13 17.30 0.24 -11.70
CA GLN A 13 16.14 -0.63 -11.93
C GLN A 13 16.13 -1.03 -13.41
N HIS A 14 15.94 -2.31 -13.69
CA HIS A 14 15.76 -2.82 -15.04
C HIS A 14 14.73 -3.94 -15.04
N ALA A 15 14.11 -4.17 -16.19
CA ALA A 15 13.17 -5.26 -16.38
C ALA A 15 13.57 -6.10 -17.59
N ASN A 16 13.54 -7.41 -17.42
CA ASN A 16 13.57 -8.35 -18.53
C ASN A 16 12.15 -8.72 -18.88
N GLN A 17 11.80 -8.57 -20.16
CA GLN A 17 10.47 -8.91 -20.67
C GLN A 17 10.61 -9.82 -21.87
N VAL A 18 9.79 -10.85 -21.91
CA VAL A 18 9.60 -11.72 -23.04
C VAL A 18 8.12 -11.70 -23.39
N GLU A 19 7.83 -11.53 -24.66
CA GLU A 19 6.48 -11.51 -25.18
C GLU A 19 6.41 -12.37 -26.43
N ALA A 20 5.34 -13.16 -26.57
CA ALA A 20 5.03 -13.95 -27.74
C ALA A 20 3.57 -13.76 -28.11
N GLY A 21 3.29 -13.52 -29.38
CA GLY A 21 1.95 -13.32 -29.90
C GLY A 21 1.66 -14.19 -31.09
N LEU A 22 0.39 -14.49 -31.28
CA LEU A 22 -0.14 -15.20 -32.45
C LEU A 22 -1.35 -14.43 -32.97
N ASP A 23 -1.29 -14.05 -34.22
CA ASP A 23 -2.41 -13.51 -34.97
C ASP A 23 -2.87 -14.55 -36.01
N ALA A 24 -4.15 -14.86 -36.01
CA ALA A 24 -4.74 -15.81 -36.94
C ALA A 24 -6.01 -15.23 -37.57
N THR A 25 -6.22 -15.58 -38.85
CA THR A 25 -7.46 -15.28 -39.55
C THR A 25 -8.06 -16.60 -40.05
N VAL A 26 -9.27 -16.90 -39.58
CA VAL A 26 -10.01 -18.10 -40.00
C VAL A 26 -11.30 -17.66 -40.67
N GLY A 27 -11.34 -17.73 -41.97
CA GLY A 27 -12.43 -17.19 -42.75
C GLY A 27 -12.52 -15.66 -42.59
N LYS A 28 -13.59 -15.18 -41.96
CA LYS A 28 -13.77 -13.76 -41.63
C LYS A 28 -13.47 -13.41 -40.18
N ALA A 29 -13.20 -14.40 -39.36
CA ALA A 29 -12.86 -14.21 -37.96
C ALA A 29 -11.37 -13.91 -37.79
N ARG A 30 -11.03 -13.00 -36.90
CA ARG A 30 -9.66 -12.65 -36.49
C ARG A 30 -9.47 -13.02 -35.04
N LEU A 31 -8.37 -13.63 -34.73
CA LEU A 31 -7.94 -13.99 -33.40
C LEU A 31 -6.53 -13.43 -33.17
N SER A 32 -6.35 -12.73 -32.08
CA SER A 32 -5.03 -12.29 -31.59
C SER A 32 -4.88 -12.77 -30.15
N VAL A 33 -3.77 -13.41 -29.84
CA VAL A 33 -3.42 -13.84 -28.50
C VAL A 33 -1.97 -13.47 -28.25
N SER A 34 -1.68 -12.80 -27.16
CA SER A 34 -0.32 -12.52 -26.72
C SER A 34 -0.12 -12.95 -25.26
N ALA A 35 1.07 -13.47 -24.99
CA ALA A 35 1.50 -13.86 -23.66
C ALA A 35 2.79 -13.12 -23.34
N PHE A 36 2.89 -12.60 -22.12
CA PHE A 36 4.08 -11.91 -21.64
C PHE A 36 4.55 -12.45 -20.29
N TRP A 37 5.83 -12.40 -20.09
CA TRP A 37 6.50 -12.58 -18.81
C TRP A 37 7.47 -11.43 -18.61
N SER A 38 7.48 -10.87 -17.41
CA SER A 38 8.36 -9.77 -17.04
C SER A 38 8.89 -9.96 -15.63
N ARG A 39 10.18 -9.70 -15.44
CA ARG A 39 10.80 -9.65 -14.12
C ARG A 39 11.57 -8.34 -13.97
N THR A 40 11.13 -7.54 -13.00
CA THR A 40 11.78 -6.29 -12.63
C THR A 40 12.78 -6.55 -11.53
N TYR A 41 14.03 -6.15 -11.75
CA TYR A 41 15.13 -6.23 -10.80
C TYR A 41 15.42 -4.86 -10.22
N ASN A 42 15.90 -4.84 -8.98
CA ASN A 42 16.29 -3.64 -8.26
C ASN A 42 15.19 -2.54 -8.26
N PRO A 43 13.90 -2.86 -8.02
CA PRO A 43 12.86 -1.83 -7.97
C PRO A 43 13.27 -0.77 -6.93
N TYR A 44 13.03 0.50 -7.23
CA TYR A 44 13.34 1.58 -6.31
C TYR A 44 12.30 1.65 -5.20
N GLN A 45 12.80 1.82 -3.99
CA GLN A 45 11.99 2.11 -2.81
C GLN A 45 12.72 3.11 -1.92
N THR A 46 11.99 3.69 -0.96
CA THR A 46 12.55 4.63 0.00
C THR A 46 12.51 4.03 1.40
N LEU A 47 13.61 4.19 2.12
CA LEU A 47 13.71 3.82 3.53
C LEU A 47 13.94 5.06 4.39
N ASN A 48 13.53 4.98 5.65
CA ASN A 48 13.99 5.92 6.66
C ASN A 48 15.36 5.49 7.18
N VAL A 49 16.26 6.45 7.23
CA VAL A 49 17.54 6.34 7.94
C VAL A 49 17.46 7.26 9.14
N TYR A 50 17.67 6.69 10.32
CA TYR A 50 17.54 7.40 11.57
C TYR A 50 18.90 7.82 12.11
N THR A 51 19.02 9.10 12.44
CA THR A 51 20.23 9.68 13.06
C THR A 51 19.88 10.14 14.47
N PRO A 52 20.56 9.67 15.51
CA PRO A 52 20.28 10.06 16.87
C PRO A 52 20.61 11.53 17.09
N PHE A 53 19.80 12.22 17.86
CA PHE A 53 20.12 13.54 18.37
C PHE A 53 19.46 13.76 19.73
N ALA A 54 20.03 14.66 20.52
CA ALA A 54 19.51 15.06 21.81
C ALA A 54 19.22 16.55 21.82
N TYR A 55 18.20 16.93 22.56
CA TYR A 55 17.87 18.33 22.81
C TYR A 55 17.33 18.51 24.23
N ASN A 56 17.47 19.71 24.77
CA ASN A 56 16.90 20.05 26.07
C ASN A 56 15.44 20.49 25.90
N GLN A 57 14.56 19.96 26.72
CA GLN A 57 13.15 20.31 26.76
C GLN A 57 12.80 20.85 28.14
N THR A 58 12.18 22.01 28.17
CA THR A 58 11.58 22.61 29.36
C THR A 58 10.10 22.22 29.39
N SER A 59 9.61 21.72 30.50
CA SER A 59 8.20 21.33 30.65
C SER A 59 7.31 22.56 30.81
N GLN A 60 6.02 22.42 30.48
CA GLN A 60 5.02 23.45 30.71
C GLN A 60 4.91 23.79 32.22
N SER A 61 4.97 22.77 33.09
CA SER A 61 4.94 22.95 34.54
C SER A 61 6.14 23.75 35.08
N ALA A 62 7.33 23.57 34.51
CA ALA A 62 8.50 24.40 34.86
C ALA A 62 8.29 25.86 34.48
N LEU A 63 7.63 26.10 33.34
CA LEU A 63 7.30 27.45 32.88
C LEU A 63 6.22 28.10 33.76
N GLU A 64 5.20 27.34 34.17
CA GLU A 64 4.15 27.81 35.05
C GLU A 64 4.67 28.09 36.45
N GLY A 65 5.59 27.25 36.95
CA GLY A 65 6.19 27.37 38.28
C GLY A 65 7.30 28.43 38.42
N CYS A 66 7.63 29.18 37.36
CA CYS A 66 8.73 30.15 37.39
C CYS A 66 8.43 31.39 38.27
N GLY A 67 7.19 31.61 38.74
CA GLY A 67 6.80 32.69 39.61
C GLY A 67 6.68 34.05 38.91
N ILE A 68 6.98 34.17 37.63
CA ILE A 68 6.89 35.43 36.87
C ILE A 68 5.57 35.44 36.09
N ALA A 69 4.81 36.54 36.19
CA ALA A 69 3.54 36.69 35.48
C ALA A 69 3.75 36.63 33.95
N VAL A 70 2.81 36.00 33.22
CA VAL A 70 2.95 35.78 31.76
C VAL A 70 3.20 37.09 31.00
N ALA A 71 2.53 38.18 31.38
CA ALA A 71 2.67 39.49 30.73
C ALA A 71 4.03 40.16 30.99
N ASP A 72 4.79 39.67 31.98
CA ASP A 72 6.04 40.25 32.44
C ASP A 72 7.27 39.41 32.04
N ARG A 73 7.09 38.38 31.21
CA ARG A 73 8.14 37.43 30.85
C ARG A 73 8.94 37.87 29.65
N ILE A 74 10.25 37.97 29.81
CA ILE A 74 11.24 38.07 28.74
C ILE A 74 11.98 36.74 28.67
N TYR A 75 11.93 36.06 27.52
CA TYR A 75 12.56 34.76 27.34
C TYR A 75 13.98 34.92 26.81
N GLY A 76 14.91 34.22 27.45
CA GLY A 76 16.28 34.05 27.00
C GLY A 76 16.58 32.57 26.73
N VAL A 77 17.40 32.29 25.73
CA VAL A 77 17.91 30.97 25.43
C VAL A 77 19.42 31.00 25.40
N ASN A 78 20.06 30.16 26.19
CA ASN A 78 21.51 29.97 26.11
C ASN A 78 21.86 29.29 24.79
N PRO A 79 22.61 29.91 23.87
CA PRO A 79 22.86 29.36 22.54
C PRO A 79 23.73 28.10 22.57
N THR A 80 24.49 27.87 23.64
CA THR A 80 25.39 26.73 23.79
C THR A 80 24.68 25.50 24.41
N THR A 81 23.87 25.78 25.46
CA THR A 81 23.23 24.69 26.24
C THR A 81 21.76 24.49 25.91
N GLY A 82 21.12 25.43 25.20
CA GLY A 82 19.69 25.40 24.92
C GLY A 82 18.80 25.63 26.15
N VAL A 83 19.39 25.99 27.31
CA VAL A 83 18.67 26.26 28.56
C VAL A 83 17.88 27.52 28.42
N ILE A 84 16.61 27.48 28.83
CA ILE A 84 15.70 28.62 28.79
C ILE A 84 15.75 29.36 30.15
N SER A 85 15.83 30.69 30.11
CA SER A 85 15.62 31.54 31.25
C SER A 85 14.45 32.48 31.02
N VAL A 86 13.80 32.87 32.08
CA VAL A 86 12.71 33.89 32.10
C VAL A 86 13.15 35.04 32.99
N THR A 87 13.14 36.24 32.44
CA THR A 87 13.45 37.46 33.15
C THR A 87 12.18 38.30 33.30
N SER A 88 11.91 38.79 34.46
CA SER A 88 10.84 39.77 34.70
C SER A 88 11.21 41.13 34.10
N ALA A 89 10.30 41.67 33.27
CA ALA A 89 10.47 42.97 32.68
C ALA A 89 10.37 44.12 33.72
N THR A 90 9.67 43.85 34.84
CA THR A 90 9.40 44.84 35.88
C THR A 90 10.56 45.01 36.83
N ASP A 91 11.16 43.93 37.32
CA ASP A 91 12.21 44.00 38.37
C ASP A 91 13.56 43.38 37.93
N GLY A 92 13.65 42.86 36.72
CA GLY A 92 14.85 42.27 36.17
C GLY A 92 15.24 40.91 36.79
N HIS A 93 14.43 40.35 37.68
CA HIS A 93 14.69 39.02 38.26
C HIS A 93 14.69 37.95 37.20
N THR A 94 15.73 37.10 37.19
CA THR A 94 15.87 36.00 36.19
C THR A 94 15.81 34.66 36.84
N VAL A 95 14.94 33.80 36.31
CA VAL A 95 14.80 32.38 36.71
C VAL A 95 15.26 31.49 35.56
N THR A 96 16.22 30.63 35.84
CA THR A 96 16.61 29.55 34.88
C THR A 96 15.67 28.39 35.03
N LEU A 97 15.00 27.98 33.93
CA LEU A 97 14.01 26.92 33.98
C LEU A 97 14.68 25.55 33.99
N PRO A 98 14.21 24.62 34.83
CA PRO A 98 14.65 23.24 34.78
C PRO A 98 14.30 22.63 33.45
N ASN A 99 15.19 21.79 32.91
CA ASN A 99 15.01 21.10 31.68
C ASN A 99 15.42 19.63 31.83
N SER A 100 14.93 18.81 30.90
CA SER A 100 15.33 17.42 30.75
C SER A 100 15.91 17.20 29.35
N THR A 101 16.95 16.38 29.27
CA THR A 101 17.52 16.01 27.97
C THR A 101 16.64 14.95 27.31
N ARG A 102 16.06 15.29 26.17
CA ARG A 102 15.31 14.34 25.31
C ARG A 102 16.26 13.73 24.29
N ARG A 103 16.22 12.42 24.21
CA ARG A 103 16.96 11.64 23.20
C ARG A 103 15.99 11.08 22.20
N THR A 104 16.22 11.36 20.93
CA THR A 104 15.35 10.97 19.84
C THR A 104 16.15 10.74 18.55
N TYR A 105 15.46 10.55 17.44
CA TYR A 105 16.06 10.42 16.12
C TYR A 105 15.45 11.39 15.12
N THR A 106 16.26 11.91 14.22
CA THR A 106 15.79 12.50 12.96
C THR A 106 15.67 11.43 11.92
N ALA A 107 14.57 11.42 11.18
CA ALA A 107 14.35 10.53 10.05
C ALA A 107 14.69 11.24 8.74
N ASN A 108 15.57 10.66 7.95
CA ASN A 108 15.89 11.08 6.60
C ASN A 108 15.51 9.97 5.61
N LEU A 109 15.14 10.32 4.38
CA LEU A 109 14.82 9.35 3.34
C LEU A 109 16.07 8.95 2.58
N GLN A 110 16.18 7.67 2.25
CA GLN A 110 17.20 7.14 1.36
C GLN A 110 16.57 6.23 0.33
N TYR A 111 16.94 6.39 -0.94
CA TYR A 111 16.57 5.44 -1.99
C TYR A 111 17.41 4.17 -1.89
N VAL A 112 16.74 3.03 -1.98
CA VAL A 112 17.36 1.70 -2.00
C VAL A 112 16.71 0.83 -3.07
N ASN A 113 17.30 -0.32 -3.33
CA ASN A 113 16.70 -1.31 -4.20
C ASN A 113 15.95 -2.36 -3.38
N GLY A 114 14.73 -2.65 -3.82
CA GLY A 114 13.93 -3.74 -3.28
C GLY A 114 14.19 -5.07 -3.99
N SER A 115 13.50 -6.10 -3.54
CA SER A 115 13.57 -7.44 -4.12
C SER A 115 12.89 -7.53 -5.48
N PRO A 116 13.31 -8.47 -6.34
CA PRO A 116 12.73 -8.60 -7.68
C PRO A 116 11.24 -8.96 -7.65
N VAL A 117 10.50 -8.44 -8.64
CA VAL A 117 9.07 -8.66 -8.82
C VAL A 117 8.82 -9.34 -10.15
N THR A 118 7.97 -10.37 -10.14
CA THR A 118 7.60 -11.12 -11.35
C THR A 118 6.14 -10.87 -11.73
N ARG A 119 5.92 -10.65 -13.02
CA ARG A 119 4.61 -10.49 -13.64
C ARG A 119 4.53 -11.35 -14.88
N TYR A 120 3.40 -11.98 -15.13
CA TYR A 120 3.09 -12.60 -16.40
C TYR A 120 1.60 -12.51 -16.68
N GLY A 121 1.24 -12.61 -17.94
CA GLY A 121 -0.14 -12.50 -18.34
C GLY A 121 -0.39 -13.01 -19.74
N LEU A 122 -1.68 -13.06 -20.06
CA LEU A 122 -2.22 -13.42 -21.34
C LEU A 122 -3.27 -12.40 -21.73
N GLU A 123 -3.22 -11.95 -22.98
CA GLU A 123 -4.22 -11.05 -23.56
C GLU A 123 -4.76 -11.70 -24.84
N TRP A 124 -6.05 -11.55 -25.07
CA TRP A 124 -6.69 -12.11 -26.26
C TRP A 124 -7.76 -11.18 -26.81
N VAL A 125 -7.90 -11.21 -28.12
CA VAL A 125 -8.96 -10.56 -28.86
C VAL A 125 -9.45 -11.50 -29.97
N ALA A 126 -10.75 -11.72 -30.00
CA ALA A 126 -11.42 -12.43 -31.09
C ALA A 126 -12.49 -11.53 -31.70
N GLU A 127 -12.42 -11.32 -33.00
CA GLU A 127 -13.40 -10.52 -33.75
C GLU A 127 -14.00 -11.38 -34.85
N MET A 128 -15.33 -11.47 -34.89
CA MET A 128 -16.02 -12.22 -35.93
C MET A 128 -17.26 -11.47 -36.44
N PRO A 129 -17.38 -11.27 -37.74
CA PRO A 129 -18.63 -10.84 -38.35
C PRO A 129 -19.59 -12.05 -38.42
N ILE A 130 -20.70 -11.97 -37.67
CA ILE A 130 -21.75 -13.00 -37.66
C ILE A 130 -22.61 -12.89 -38.91
N ILE A 131 -23.02 -11.64 -39.21
CA ILE A 131 -23.80 -11.32 -40.41
C ILE A 131 -23.07 -10.18 -41.13
N SER A 132 -22.80 -10.35 -42.40
CA SER A 132 -22.10 -9.37 -43.24
C SER A 132 -22.91 -8.99 -44.47
N ASN A 133 -24.11 -8.46 -44.26
CA ASN A 133 -24.89 -7.90 -45.38
C ASN A 133 -24.81 -6.38 -45.37
N ARG A 134 -24.14 -5.80 -46.38
CA ARG A 134 -23.89 -4.37 -46.49
C ARG A 134 -25.17 -3.55 -46.66
N HIS A 135 -26.27 -4.14 -47.08
CA HIS A 135 -27.51 -3.43 -47.42
C HIS A 135 -28.55 -3.52 -46.31
N THR A 136 -28.56 -4.59 -45.52
CA THR A 136 -29.63 -4.86 -44.54
C THR A 136 -29.16 -4.86 -43.12
N LEU A 137 -28.24 -5.76 -42.76
CA LEU A 137 -27.77 -5.95 -41.41
C LEU A 137 -26.31 -6.42 -41.38
N GLY A 138 -25.47 -5.72 -40.68
CA GLY A 138 -24.16 -6.18 -40.25
C GLY A 138 -24.19 -6.50 -38.75
N LEU A 139 -23.81 -7.69 -38.38
CA LEU A 139 -23.68 -8.11 -36.98
C LEU A 139 -22.27 -8.60 -36.75
N SER A 140 -21.59 -8.04 -35.76
CA SER A 140 -20.22 -8.43 -35.38
C SER A 140 -20.14 -8.68 -33.88
N LEU A 141 -19.38 -9.71 -33.51
CA LEU A 141 -19.03 -10.06 -32.17
C LEU A 141 -17.54 -9.83 -31.96
N ARG A 142 -17.20 -9.14 -30.87
CA ARG A 142 -15.84 -9.03 -30.39
C ARG A 142 -15.79 -9.57 -28.96
N ILE A 143 -14.84 -10.43 -28.69
CA ILE A 143 -14.52 -10.94 -27.36
C ILE A 143 -13.08 -10.58 -27.10
N ASP A 144 -12.83 -9.81 -26.05
CA ASP A 144 -11.49 -9.47 -25.61
C ASP A 144 -11.35 -9.69 -24.12
N GLY A 145 -10.14 -9.96 -23.67
CA GLY A 145 -9.89 -10.20 -22.28
C GLY A 145 -8.42 -10.25 -21.95
N LYS A 146 -8.17 -10.33 -20.65
CA LYS A 146 -6.82 -10.47 -20.12
C LYS A 146 -6.80 -11.30 -18.85
N TYR A 147 -5.71 -12.00 -18.67
CA TYR A 147 -5.29 -12.61 -17.42
C TYR A 147 -3.96 -12.02 -17.01
N TYR A 148 -3.80 -11.66 -15.75
CA TYR A 148 -2.52 -11.26 -15.20
C TYR A 148 -2.23 -11.98 -13.88
N HIS A 149 -0.95 -12.13 -13.61
CA HIS A 149 -0.41 -12.66 -12.38
C HIS A 149 0.77 -11.79 -11.94
N TYR A 150 0.71 -11.35 -10.71
CA TYR A 150 1.77 -10.60 -10.03
C TYR A 150 2.19 -11.34 -8.78
N ARG A 151 3.48 -11.48 -8.56
CA ARG A 151 4.04 -11.95 -7.29
C ARG A 151 5.29 -11.16 -6.95
N GLY A 152 5.29 -10.59 -5.75
CA GLY A 152 6.44 -9.92 -5.18
C GLY A 152 6.56 -10.27 -3.71
N ILE A 153 7.78 -10.54 -3.25
CA ILE A 153 8.14 -10.64 -1.84
C ILE A 153 9.38 -9.77 -1.68
N ASP A 154 9.33 -8.83 -0.74
CA ASP A 154 10.45 -7.93 -0.49
C ASP A 154 11.19 -8.36 0.79
N ASN A 155 12.44 -8.76 0.62
CA ASN A 155 13.33 -9.19 1.70
C ASN A 155 14.36 -8.11 2.07
N THR A 156 14.12 -6.86 1.67
CA THR A 156 14.95 -5.74 2.06
C THR A 156 14.81 -5.46 3.55
N LEU A 157 15.92 -5.30 4.24
CA LEU A 157 15.92 -4.94 5.66
C LEU A 157 15.58 -3.46 5.81
N ILE A 158 14.51 -3.16 6.52
CA ILE A 158 14.02 -1.81 6.76
C ILE A 158 14.06 -1.44 8.23
N ALA A 159 14.36 -0.18 8.52
CA ALA A 159 14.23 0.38 9.87
C ALA A 159 12.79 0.81 10.15
N GLY A 160 12.19 0.30 11.20
CA GLY A 160 10.92 0.78 11.73
C GLY A 160 11.07 2.12 12.45
N SER A 161 9.95 2.74 12.80
CA SER A 161 9.97 3.96 13.61
C SER A 161 10.63 3.69 14.96
N PRO A 162 11.50 4.59 15.44
CA PRO A 162 12.10 4.44 16.75
C PRO A 162 11.05 4.30 17.83
N ASN A 163 11.23 3.34 18.72
CA ASN A 163 10.31 3.08 19.82
C ASN A 163 11.03 3.21 21.17
N GLY A 164 10.41 3.96 22.05
CA GLY A 164 10.79 4.06 23.46
C GLY A 164 9.70 3.49 24.36
N ILE A 165 9.80 3.72 25.65
CA ILE A 165 8.75 3.38 26.60
C ILE A 165 7.76 4.57 26.69
N GLY A 166 6.84 4.70 25.72
CA GLY A 166 5.73 5.64 25.73
C GLY A 166 6.07 7.06 26.21
N ASP A 167 5.12 7.73 26.83
CA ASP A 167 5.31 9.06 27.42
C ASP A 167 6.27 9.10 28.63
N GLN A 168 6.67 7.95 29.14
CA GLN A 168 7.69 7.79 30.19
C GLN A 168 9.13 7.91 29.67
N ALA A 169 9.33 8.11 28.38
CA ALA A 169 10.63 8.52 27.84
C ALA A 169 11.10 9.89 28.35
N GLU A 170 10.36 10.47 29.26
CA GLU A 170 10.79 11.68 30.00
C GLU A 170 11.92 11.41 31.00
N SER A 171 12.12 10.17 31.42
CA SER A 171 13.27 9.78 32.21
C SER A 171 14.51 9.84 31.32
N SER A 172 15.51 10.60 31.74
CA SER A 172 16.78 10.79 31.03
C SER A 172 17.52 9.49 30.69
N ASP A 173 17.12 8.37 31.28
CA ASP A 173 17.83 7.09 31.23
C ASP A 173 17.27 6.13 30.18
N VAL A 174 16.07 6.38 29.65
CA VAL A 174 15.46 5.52 28.62
C VAL A 174 15.74 6.09 27.23
N LYS A 175 16.51 5.36 26.45
CA LYS A 175 16.86 5.73 25.09
C LYS A 175 16.02 4.94 24.09
N PRO A 176 15.48 5.57 23.04
CA PRO A 176 14.66 4.86 22.05
C PRO A 176 15.49 3.86 21.25
N LEU A 177 14.87 2.75 20.88
CA LEU A 177 15.45 1.69 20.07
C LEU A 177 14.92 1.76 18.62
N ILE A 178 15.67 1.22 17.68
CA ILE A 178 15.24 1.02 16.29
C ILE A 178 15.18 -0.47 16.00
N GLY A 179 14.01 -0.98 15.58
CA GLY A 179 13.87 -2.33 15.05
C GLY A 179 14.13 -2.37 13.55
N TYR A 180 14.77 -3.45 13.07
CA TYR A 180 15.01 -3.71 11.66
C TYR A 180 14.26 -4.96 11.23
N TYR A 181 13.40 -4.81 10.22
CA TYR A 181 12.44 -5.84 9.79
C TYR A 181 12.72 -6.24 8.35
N VAL A 182 12.43 -7.50 8.02
CA VAL A 182 12.53 -7.98 6.64
C VAL A 182 11.31 -7.53 5.86
N GLY A 183 11.56 -6.74 4.84
CA GLY A 183 10.59 -6.28 3.88
C GLY A 183 9.51 -5.34 4.45
N SER A 184 8.94 -4.61 3.56
CA SER A 184 7.77 -3.77 3.84
C SER A 184 6.93 -3.72 2.57
N ASN A 185 5.62 -3.83 2.73
CA ASN A 185 4.69 -3.49 1.66
C ASN A 185 4.65 -1.96 1.53
N VAL A 186 5.70 -1.38 0.98
CA VAL A 186 5.73 0.05 0.68
C VAL A 186 4.79 0.31 -0.50
N THR A 187 3.53 0.54 -0.21
CA THR A 187 2.52 0.85 -1.22
C THR A 187 2.48 2.32 -1.59
N SER A 188 3.14 3.19 -0.81
CA SER A 188 3.22 4.62 -1.13
C SER A 188 4.52 5.26 -0.65
N ALA A 189 5.06 6.18 -1.44
CA ALA A 189 6.23 6.98 -1.12
C ALA A 189 6.06 7.90 0.12
N SER A 190 4.82 8.11 0.57
CA SER A 190 4.50 9.00 1.70
C SER A 190 4.57 8.32 3.06
N THR A 191 4.52 6.99 3.11
CA THR A 191 4.55 6.18 4.34
C THR A 191 5.78 5.29 4.39
N ALA A 192 6.93 5.89 4.08
CA ALA A 192 8.20 5.18 4.13
C ALA A 192 8.37 4.47 5.49
N SER A 193 8.63 3.17 5.42
CA SER A 193 9.11 2.30 6.50
C SER A 193 8.20 2.11 7.72
N THR A 194 6.91 1.97 7.54
CA THR A 194 6.12 1.32 8.59
C THR A 194 6.23 -0.19 8.38
N PRO A 195 6.84 -0.94 9.30
CA PRO A 195 6.88 -2.39 9.20
C PRO A 195 5.45 -2.94 9.18
N THR A 196 5.19 -3.89 8.30
CA THR A 196 3.91 -4.57 8.22
C THR A 196 4.12 -6.06 8.46
N VAL A 197 3.06 -6.75 8.87
CA VAL A 197 3.11 -8.21 9.08
C VAL A 197 3.29 -8.98 7.76
N SER A 198 3.09 -8.33 6.62
CA SER A 198 3.31 -8.89 5.27
C SER A 198 4.48 -8.21 4.60
N ASN A 199 5.37 -9.00 4.00
CA ASN A 199 6.44 -8.51 3.14
C ASN A 199 6.23 -8.86 1.66
N GLY A 200 5.04 -9.33 1.29
CA GLY A 200 4.77 -9.67 -0.08
C GLY A 200 3.28 -9.71 -0.44
N MET A 201 3.05 -9.83 -1.73
CA MET A 201 1.71 -9.88 -2.28
C MET A 201 1.66 -10.81 -3.50
N LEU A 202 0.57 -11.56 -3.60
CA LEU A 202 0.13 -12.28 -4.77
C LEU A 202 -1.15 -11.62 -5.27
N ASP A 203 -1.16 -11.20 -6.53
CA ASP A 203 -2.33 -10.58 -7.17
C ASP A 203 -2.60 -11.26 -8.51
N LYS A 204 -3.84 -11.64 -8.77
CA LYS A 204 -4.28 -12.28 -10.01
C LYS A 204 -5.60 -11.69 -10.45
N GLY A 205 -5.73 -11.45 -11.74
CA GLY A 205 -6.99 -10.98 -12.31
C GLY A 205 -7.27 -11.61 -13.65
N CYS A 206 -8.57 -11.81 -13.92
CA CYS A 206 -9.05 -12.24 -15.22
C CYS A 206 -10.31 -11.45 -15.58
N SER A 207 -10.29 -10.78 -16.71
CA SER A 207 -11.44 -10.05 -17.23
C SER A 207 -11.77 -10.49 -18.65
N LEU A 208 -13.06 -10.46 -18.96
CA LEU A 208 -13.61 -10.80 -20.27
C LEU A 208 -14.62 -9.73 -20.65
N ASN A 209 -14.46 -9.14 -21.83
CA ASN A 209 -15.41 -8.21 -22.42
C ASN A 209 -16.02 -8.87 -23.66
N THR A 210 -17.33 -8.79 -23.78
CA THR A 210 -18.07 -9.26 -24.96
C THR A 210 -18.82 -8.07 -25.55
N THR A 211 -18.51 -7.73 -26.79
CA THR A 211 -19.15 -6.60 -27.49
C THR A 211 -19.87 -7.12 -28.72
N LEU A 212 -21.17 -6.91 -28.76
CA LEU A 212 -22.03 -7.20 -29.90
C LEU A 212 -22.39 -5.87 -30.58
N THR A 213 -22.06 -5.73 -31.85
CA THR A 213 -22.40 -4.55 -32.65
C THR A 213 -23.28 -4.90 -33.82
N ALA A 214 -24.47 -4.29 -33.87
CA ALA A 214 -25.40 -4.39 -35.00
C ALA A 214 -25.41 -3.06 -35.76
N ARG A 215 -25.22 -3.14 -37.09
CA ARG A 215 -25.29 -2.01 -38.01
C ARG A 215 -26.42 -2.25 -39.00
N ILE A 216 -27.36 -1.31 -39.09
CA ILE A 216 -28.50 -1.36 -40.00
C ILE A 216 -28.39 -0.18 -40.94
N PRO A 217 -27.72 -0.35 -42.12
CA PRO A 217 -27.39 0.76 -43.02
C PRO A 217 -28.61 1.50 -43.54
N ARG A 218 -29.69 0.78 -43.89
CA ARG A 218 -30.96 1.40 -44.34
C ARG A 218 -31.52 2.40 -43.37
N LEU A 219 -31.39 2.09 -42.06
CA LEU A 219 -31.85 2.96 -40.97
C LEU A 219 -30.76 3.90 -40.48
N ARG A 220 -29.52 3.80 -40.99
CA ARG A 220 -28.36 4.52 -40.47
C ARG A 220 -28.26 4.40 -38.95
N LEU A 221 -28.44 3.18 -38.45
CA LEU A 221 -28.50 2.83 -37.03
C LEU A 221 -27.33 1.92 -36.66
N ILE A 222 -26.66 2.25 -35.58
CA ILE A 222 -25.63 1.42 -34.95
C ILE A 222 -26.07 1.14 -33.50
N MET A 223 -26.11 -0.12 -33.14
CA MET A 223 -26.42 -0.56 -31.79
C MET A 223 -25.23 -1.34 -31.27
N THR A 224 -24.80 -1.04 -30.06
CA THR A 224 -23.69 -1.74 -29.40
C THR A 224 -24.12 -2.17 -28.01
N MET A 225 -23.95 -3.46 -27.71
CA MET A 225 -24.11 -4.01 -26.39
C MET A 225 -22.75 -4.55 -25.94
N ARG A 226 -22.30 -4.12 -24.76
CA ARG A 226 -21.05 -4.58 -24.17
C ARG A 226 -21.29 -5.16 -22.80
N LEU A 227 -20.87 -6.41 -22.62
CA LEU A 227 -20.83 -7.10 -21.35
C LEU A 227 -19.39 -7.09 -20.84
N GLU A 228 -19.16 -6.49 -19.68
CA GLU A 228 -17.88 -6.45 -18.99
C GLU A 228 -17.93 -7.41 -17.81
N THR A 229 -17.08 -8.43 -17.82
CA THR A 229 -17.08 -9.49 -16.82
C THR A 229 -15.72 -9.59 -16.15
N THR A 230 -15.69 -9.51 -14.83
CA THR A 230 -14.53 -9.90 -14.03
C THR A 230 -14.74 -11.33 -13.55
N LEU A 231 -13.93 -12.24 -14.09
CA LEU A 231 -14.01 -13.68 -13.77
C LEU A 231 -13.17 -14.02 -12.54
N LEU A 232 -12.07 -13.30 -12.33
CA LEU A 232 -11.16 -13.51 -11.21
C LEU A 232 -10.64 -12.15 -10.75
N ASN A 233 -10.77 -11.89 -9.46
CA ASN A 233 -10.12 -10.79 -8.75
C ASN A 233 -9.63 -11.35 -7.42
N TYR A 234 -8.35 -11.72 -7.38
CA TYR A 234 -7.73 -12.45 -6.28
C TYR A 234 -6.51 -11.69 -5.77
N ARG A 235 -6.48 -11.43 -4.48
CA ARG A 235 -5.32 -10.89 -3.79
C ARG A 235 -5.04 -11.69 -2.54
N ARG A 236 -3.76 -11.86 -2.22
CA ARG A 236 -3.31 -12.48 -0.98
C ARG A 236 -2.04 -11.82 -0.49
N ASN A 237 -2.02 -11.46 0.78
CA ASN A 237 -0.80 -11.06 1.45
C ASN A 237 0.11 -12.26 1.64
N LEU A 238 1.41 -12.07 1.44
CA LEU A 238 2.44 -13.08 1.65
C LEU A 238 3.36 -12.65 2.78
N SER A 239 3.95 -13.61 3.47
CA SER A 239 5.01 -13.35 4.41
C SER A 239 6.12 -14.38 4.24
N ASP A 240 7.35 -13.90 4.18
CA ASP A 240 8.58 -14.70 4.21
C ASP A 240 9.36 -14.44 5.52
N ASN A 241 8.72 -13.75 6.45
CA ASN A 241 9.30 -13.48 7.76
C ASN A 241 9.56 -14.79 8.50
N ARG A 242 10.81 -14.96 8.90
CA ARG A 242 11.26 -16.08 9.73
C ARG A 242 11.46 -15.57 11.13
N THR A 243 10.80 -16.20 12.08
CA THR A 243 10.95 -15.85 13.49
C THR A 243 11.42 -17.07 14.27
N THR A 244 12.24 -16.81 15.28
CA THR A 244 12.68 -17.77 16.28
C THR A 244 11.88 -17.65 17.57
N ILE A 245 10.93 -16.72 17.62
CA ILE A 245 10.13 -16.39 18.80
C ILE A 245 8.68 -16.76 18.53
N THR A 246 8.00 -17.32 19.51
CA THR A 246 6.55 -17.54 19.48
C THR A 246 5.89 -16.70 20.55
N LEU A 247 4.71 -16.19 20.24
CA LEU A 247 3.83 -15.55 21.21
C LEU A 247 2.72 -16.53 21.60
N ASN A 248 2.28 -16.47 22.86
CA ASN A 248 1.02 -17.06 23.28
C ASN A 248 -0.16 -16.17 22.87
N GLU A 249 -1.40 -16.57 23.18
CA GLU A 249 -2.61 -15.80 22.88
C GLU A 249 -2.62 -14.41 23.53
N ALA A 250 -2.00 -14.26 24.70
CA ALA A 250 -1.85 -12.97 25.38
C ALA A 250 -0.77 -12.07 24.79
N GLY A 251 0.02 -12.59 23.84
CA GLY A 251 1.10 -11.85 23.20
C GLY A 251 2.43 -11.91 23.96
N ASP A 252 2.59 -12.82 24.92
CA ASP A 252 3.84 -13.03 25.64
C ASP A 252 4.79 -13.94 24.86
N VAL A 253 6.09 -13.72 25.03
CA VAL A 253 7.13 -14.53 24.40
C VAL A 253 7.23 -15.88 25.07
N THR A 254 7.09 -16.97 24.31
CA THR A 254 7.17 -18.34 24.82
C THR A 254 8.50 -19.04 24.54
N GLY A 255 9.37 -18.43 23.71
CA GLY A 255 10.65 -19.00 23.31
C GLY A 255 10.60 -20.02 22.19
N THR A 256 9.42 -20.39 21.69
CA THR A 256 9.26 -21.31 20.56
C THR A 256 9.14 -20.55 19.24
N LYS A 257 9.36 -21.24 18.13
CA LYS A 257 9.30 -20.63 16.81
C LYS A 257 7.88 -20.25 16.45
N TYR A 258 7.68 -18.99 16.05
CA TYR A 258 6.42 -18.51 15.50
C TYR A 258 6.25 -18.94 14.04
N THR A 259 5.09 -19.45 13.67
CA THR A 259 4.79 -19.98 12.33
C THR A 259 4.10 -18.98 11.41
N GLY A 260 3.94 -17.74 11.84
CA GLY A 260 3.45 -16.63 11.00
C GLY A 260 1.97 -16.31 11.13
N GLN A 261 1.12 -17.22 11.62
CA GLN A 261 -0.31 -16.97 11.74
C GLN A 261 -0.91 -17.72 12.94
N THR A 262 -1.74 -17.01 13.69
CA THR A 262 -2.58 -17.59 14.75
C THR A 262 -4.06 -17.28 14.41
N ASP A 263 -4.98 -17.88 15.12
CA ASP A 263 -6.41 -17.62 14.97
C ASP A 263 -6.81 -16.22 15.43
N HIS A 264 -5.98 -15.58 16.25
CA HIS A 264 -6.31 -14.32 16.92
C HIS A 264 -5.46 -13.13 16.46
N TYR A 265 -4.22 -13.34 16.05
CA TYR A 265 -3.33 -12.27 15.61
C TYR A 265 -2.19 -12.78 14.71
N VAL A 266 -1.59 -11.84 14.01
CA VAL A 266 -0.38 -12.02 13.22
C VAL A 266 0.66 -11.07 13.74
N ALA A 267 1.89 -11.54 13.88
CA ALA A 267 3.00 -10.71 14.33
C ALA A 267 4.21 -10.81 13.42
N VAL A 268 4.99 -9.74 13.37
CA VAL A 268 6.31 -9.72 12.76
C VAL A 268 7.31 -9.16 13.77
N TYR A 269 8.46 -9.80 13.84
CA TYR A 269 9.55 -9.43 14.72
C TYR A 269 10.67 -8.76 13.94
N PRO A 270 11.39 -7.81 14.54
CA PRO A 270 12.64 -7.37 13.98
C PRO A 270 13.64 -8.54 13.86
N GLU A 271 14.44 -8.56 12.82
CA GLU A 271 15.63 -9.42 12.75
C GLU A 271 16.73 -8.92 13.68
N TYR A 272 16.88 -7.58 13.71
CA TYR A 272 17.85 -6.87 14.52
C TYR A 272 17.22 -5.65 15.18
N TYR A 273 17.90 -5.13 16.19
CA TYR A 273 17.67 -3.80 16.71
C TYR A 273 18.98 -3.04 16.90
N SER A 274 18.89 -1.72 17.03
CA SER A 274 20.01 -0.87 17.43
C SER A 274 19.61 0.05 18.57
N THR A 275 20.62 0.46 19.34
CA THR A 275 20.48 1.42 20.43
C THR A 275 20.70 2.85 19.95
N TRP A 276 20.28 3.83 20.74
CA TRP A 276 20.50 5.24 20.46
C TRP A 276 22.00 5.60 20.46
N ASP A 277 22.78 4.98 21.33
CA ASP A 277 24.23 5.21 21.46
C ASP A 277 25.02 4.60 20.30
N ASN A 278 24.53 3.49 19.76
CA ASN A 278 25.19 2.79 18.65
C ASN A 278 24.21 2.44 17.52
N PRO A 279 23.77 3.43 16.73
CA PRO A 279 22.75 3.24 15.70
C PRO A 279 23.21 2.40 14.50
N SER A 280 24.52 2.18 14.36
CA SER A 280 25.10 1.36 13.28
C SER A 280 25.18 -0.13 13.63
N GLU A 281 25.13 -0.47 14.89
CA GLU A 281 25.16 -1.86 15.34
C GLU A 281 23.84 -2.57 15.05
N ARG A 282 23.91 -3.84 14.71
CA ARG A 282 22.77 -4.73 14.46
C ARG A 282 22.81 -5.87 15.46
N ILE A 283 22.09 -5.68 16.56
CA ILE A 283 22.02 -6.68 17.64
C ILE A 283 20.90 -7.66 17.29
N PRO A 284 21.12 -8.99 17.28
CA PRO A 284 20.09 -9.99 17.04
C PRO A 284 18.92 -9.83 18.01
N PHE A 285 17.72 -9.63 17.46
CA PHE A 285 16.56 -9.27 18.28
C PHE A 285 16.07 -10.43 19.17
N ALA A 286 15.95 -11.63 18.59
CA ALA A 286 15.36 -12.78 19.28
C ALA A 286 16.13 -13.18 20.53
N GLU A 287 17.46 -13.25 20.41
CA GLU A 287 18.35 -13.61 21.50
C GLU A 287 18.31 -12.55 22.62
N ALA A 288 18.36 -11.28 22.23
CA ALA A 288 18.32 -10.17 23.16
C ALA A 288 16.97 -10.08 23.92
N LEU A 289 15.85 -10.33 23.23
CA LEU A 289 14.53 -10.33 23.84
C LEU A 289 14.40 -11.45 24.89
N LEU A 290 14.85 -12.66 24.57
CA LEU A 290 14.81 -13.78 25.51
C LEU A 290 15.73 -13.54 26.71
N ALA A 291 16.94 -13.07 26.48
CA ALA A 291 17.86 -12.74 27.56
C ALA A 291 17.35 -11.61 28.47
N ALA A 292 16.71 -10.60 27.89
CA ALA A 292 16.17 -9.47 28.64
C ALA A 292 14.97 -9.86 29.51
N LYS A 293 14.21 -10.88 29.14
CA LYS A 293 13.03 -11.34 29.89
C LYS A 293 13.32 -11.61 31.36
N ASP A 294 14.42 -12.29 31.62
CA ASP A 294 14.80 -12.70 32.97
C ASP A 294 15.74 -11.71 33.67
N ASN A 295 16.54 -10.96 32.89
CA ASN A 295 17.67 -10.19 33.44
C ASN A 295 17.44 -8.68 33.39
N ASN A 296 16.56 -8.15 32.48
CA ASN A 296 16.35 -6.72 32.31
C ASN A 296 14.90 -6.40 31.89
N PRO A 297 13.97 -6.25 32.83
CA PRO A 297 12.56 -5.98 32.54
C PRO A 297 12.32 -4.70 31.72
N THR A 298 13.17 -3.68 31.90
CA THR A 298 13.06 -2.43 31.15
C THR A 298 13.39 -2.64 29.67
N LEU A 299 14.51 -3.30 29.38
CA LEU A 299 14.89 -3.64 28.02
C LEU A 299 13.88 -4.61 27.38
N TYR A 300 13.40 -5.60 28.12
CA TYR A 300 12.37 -6.53 27.64
C TYR A 300 11.11 -5.79 27.17
N ARG A 301 10.62 -4.84 27.96
CA ARG A 301 9.46 -4.02 27.60
C ARG A 301 9.72 -3.15 26.37
N GLN A 302 10.91 -2.54 26.25
CA GLN A 302 11.29 -1.77 25.07
C GLN A 302 11.33 -2.64 23.80
N LEU A 303 11.95 -3.81 23.88
CA LEU A 303 12.03 -4.77 22.77
C LEU A 303 10.63 -5.30 22.41
N SER A 304 9.80 -5.63 23.39
CA SER A 304 8.43 -6.11 23.17
C SER A 304 7.59 -5.07 22.39
N ASN A 305 7.83 -3.78 22.58
CA ASN A 305 7.16 -2.70 21.84
C ASN A 305 7.60 -2.59 20.37
N LEU A 306 8.72 -3.23 20.00
CA LEU A 306 9.14 -3.31 18.59
C LEU A 306 8.39 -4.40 17.82
N ILE A 307 7.68 -5.30 18.48
CA ILE A 307 6.92 -6.36 17.81
C ILE A 307 5.67 -5.75 17.17
N VAL A 308 5.60 -5.83 15.83
CA VAL A 308 4.42 -5.38 15.09
C VAL A 308 3.34 -6.45 15.14
N ARG A 309 2.13 -6.09 15.55
CA ARG A 309 1.00 -7.00 15.70
C ARG A 309 -0.21 -6.50 14.92
N SER A 310 -0.99 -7.44 14.40
CA SER A 310 -2.27 -7.17 13.76
C SER A 310 -3.32 -8.13 14.30
N ASN A 311 -4.44 -7.61 14.76
CA ASN A 311 -5.56 -8.39 15.30
C ASN A 311 -6.44 -9.01 14.20
N THR A 312 -5.99 -8.98 12.95
CA THR A 312 -6.78 -9.49 11.84
C THR A 312 -6.49 -10.97 11.62
N ALA A 313 -7.39 -11.83 12.06
CA ALA A 313 -7.29 -13.29 11.90
C ALA A 313 -7.17 -13.73 10.42
N TYR A 314 -7.68 -12.92 9.51
CA TYR A 314 -7.75 -13.23 8.07
C TYR A 314 -6.67 -12.56 7.22
N TYR A 315 -5.62 -12.00 7.85
CA TYR A 315 -4.65 -11.15 7.16
C TYR A 315 -3.98 -11.83 5.95
N PHE A 316 -3.72 -13.13 6.04
CA PHE A 316 -3.10 -13.93 4.96
C PHE A 316 -4.08 -14.78 4.17
N ASN A 317 -5.37 -14.71 4.50
CA ASN A 317 -6.37 -15.41 3.71
C ASN A 317 -6.57 -14.74 2.34
N PRO A 318 -7.00 -15.47 1.33
CA PRO A 318 -7.36 -14.90 0.05
C PRO A 318 -8.39 -13.78 0.19
N GLN A 319 -8.12 -12.66 -0.47
CA GLN A 319 -9.03 -11.52 -0.61
C GLN A 319 -9.57 -11.55 -2.03
N ASP A 320 -10.32 -12.56 -2.35
CA ASP A 320 -10.98 -12.69 -3.64
C ASP A 320 -12.47 -12.39 -3.52
N VAL A 321 -13.07 -12.06 -4.63
CA VAL A 321 -14.49 -11.78 -4.76
C VAL A 321 -15.09 -12.69 -5.83
N SER A 322 -16.38 -13.03 -5.68
CA SER A 322 -17.10 -13.78 -6.70
C SER A 322 -17.09 -13.04 -8.04
N ALA A 323 -17.20 -13.79 -9.13
CA ALA A 323 -17.31 -13.18 -10.46
C ALA A 323 -18.47 -12.18 -10.53
N TYR A 324 -18.26 -11.08 -11.21
CA TYR A 324 -19.27 -10.07 -11.41
C TYR A 324 -19.22 -9.52 -12.83
N CYS A 325 -20.35 -8.98 -13.29
CA CYS A 325 -20.49 -8.41 -14.61
C CYS A 325 -21.37 -7.18 -14.62
N SER A 326 -21.19 -6.36 -15.64
CA SER A 326 -22.08 -5.27 -15.97
C SER A 326 -22.30 -5.20 -17.47
N ALA A 327 -23.49 -4.73 -17.88
CA ALA A 327 -23.83 -4.54 -19.28
C ALA A 327 -24.08 -3.06 -19.59
N ASN A 328 -23.52 -2.65 -20.73
CA ASN A 328 -23.66 -1.32 -21.28
C ASN A 328 -24.29 -1.41 -22.66
N PHE A 329 -25.18 -0.49 -22.96
CA PHE A 329 -25.88 -0.43 -24.25
C PHE A 329 -25.79 0.97 -24.83
N SER A 330 -25.61 1.05 -26.14
CA SER A 330 -25.70 2.31 -26.87
C SER A 330 -26.36 2.13 -28.23
N VAL A 331 -27.09 3.15 -28.63
CA VAL A 331 -27.74 3.26 -29.95
C VAL A 331 -27.37 4.60 -30.53
N THR A 332 -26.87 4.59 -31.77
CA THR A 332 -26.56 5.80 -32.51
C THR A 332 -27.35 5.82 -33.82
N LYS A 333 -28.12 6.86 -34.01
CA LYS A 333 -28.89 7.14 -35.23
C LYS A 333 -28.25 8.32 -36.00
N GLU A 334 -27.86 8.09 -37.23
CA GLU A 334 -27.42 9.17 -38.11
C GLU A 334 -28.64 9.79 -38.84
N ILE A 335 -28.76 11.12 -38.78
CA ILE A 335 -29.82 11.90 -39.40
C ILE A 335 -29.16 12.79 -40.49
N GLY A 336 -29.44 12.44 -41.72
CA GLY A 336 -28.76 13.11 -42.86
C GLY A 336 -27.25 12.85 -42.83
N LYS A 337 -26.47 13.86 -43.31
CA LYS A 337 -25.00 13.80 -43.31
C LYS A 337 -24.35 14.54 -42.15
N TRP A 338 -25.13 15.32 -41.42
CA TRP A 338 -24.62 16.35 -40.53
C TRP A 338 -24.88 16.05 -39.04
N VAL A 339 -25.89 15.25 -38.70
CA VAL A 339 -26.31 15.05 -37.33
C VAL A 339 -26.28 13.58 -36.97
N SER A 340 -25.76 13.25 -35.80
CA SER A 340 -25.95 11.93 -35.16
C SER A 340 -26.52 12.12 -33.77
N LEU A 341 -27.51 11.30 -33.43
CA LEU A 341 -28.15 11.22 -32.12
C LEU A 341 -27.76 9.89 -31.50
N SER A 342 -27.17 9.93 -30.32
CA SER A 342 -26.80 8.72 -29.55
C SER A 342 -27.54 8.70 -28.23
N PHE A 343 -28.02 7.53 -27.89
CA PHE A 343 -28.53 7.18 -26.55
C PHE A 343 -27.63 6.10 -25.97
N TYR A 344 -27.37 6.18 -24.65
CA TYR A 344 -26.59 5.16 -23.94
C TYR A 344 -27.19 4.87 -22.58
N ALA A 345 -27.02 3.61 -22.13
CA ALA A 345 -27.38 3.13 -20.81
C ALA A 345 -26.22 2.27 -20.30
N ASN A 346 -25.65 2.66 -19.18
CA ASN A 346 -24.50 1.98 -18.58
C ASN A 346 -24.90 1.31 -17.26
N ASN A 347 -24.30 0.13 -17.01
CA ASN A 347 -24.58 -0.69 -15.84
C ASN A 347 -26.08 -1.07 -15.70
N PHE A 348 -26.79 -1.18 -16.81
CA PHE A 348 -28.24 -1.48 -16.79
C PHE A 348 -28.54 -2.92 -16.36
N PHE A 349 -27.62 -3.83 -16.55
CA PHE A 349 -27.64 -5.19 -16.04
C PHE A 349 -26.35 -5.47 -15.32
N ASN A 350 -26.40 -5.79 -14.03
CA ASN A 350 -25.22 -6.03 -13.23
C ASN A 350 -25.53 -6.80 -11.94
N ASN A 351 -24.52 -7.43 -11.39
CA ASN A 351 -24.54 -8.00 -10.05
C ASN A 351 -23.55 -7.32 -9.09
N LEU A 352 -23.11 -6.10 -9.41
CA LEU A 352 -22.12 -5.33 -8.65
C LEU A 352 -22.60 -4.97 -7.23
N ALA A 353 -23.91 -4.94 -7.01
CA ALA A 353 -24.50 -4.68 -5.69
C ALA A 353 -24.44 -5.89 -4.74
N SER A 354 -24.03 -7.06 -5.21
CA SER A 354 -24.10 -8.29 -4.42
C SER A 354 -22.93 -9.23 -4.75
N VAL A 355 -21.70 -8.72 -4.60
CA VAL A 355 -20.48 -9.48 -4.78
C VAL A 355 -20.07 -10.13 -3.46
N ARG A 356 -19.78 -11.42 -3.47
CA ARG A 356 -19.32 -12.13 -2.28
C ARG A 356 -17.82 -11.98 -2.09
N ASN A 357 -17.41 -11.52 -0.92
CA ASN A 357 -16.01 -11.50 -0.49
C ASN A 357 -15.65 -12.86 0.11
N ALA A 358 -14.61 -13.51 -0.43
CA ALA A 358 -14.21 -14.85 0.02
C ALA A 358 -13.57 -14.83 1.42
N GLN A 359 -12.85 -13.76 1.77
CA GLN A 359 -12.20 -13.62 3.07
C GLN A 359 -13.20 -13.54 4.22
N THR A 360 -14.24 -12.73 4.06
CA THR A 360 -15.24 -12.49 5.10
C THR A 360 -16.49 -13.35 4.96
N GLY A 361 -16.71 -13.96 3.78
CA GLY A 361 -17.93 -14.67 3.43
C GLY A 361 -19.16 -13.79 3.22
N LEU A 362 -19.03 -12.49 3.42
CA LEU A 362 -20.13 -11.53 3.34
C LEU A 362 -20.39 -11.08 1.91
N LYS A 363 -21.64 -10.73 1.62
CA LYS A 363 -22.00 -10.00 0.41
C LYS A 363 -21.64 -8.52 0.61
N THR A 364 -21.00 -7.95 -0.39
CA THR A 364 -20.60 -6.54 -0.41
C THR A 364 -21.05 -5.91 -1.71
N SER A 365 -21.29 -4.61 -1.68
CA SER A 365 -21.61 -3.83 -2.87
C SER A 365 -20.36 -3.12 -3.37
N LEU A 366 -20.03 -3.31 -4.66
CA LEU A 366 -18.95 -2.55 -5.30
C LEU A 366 -19.32 -1.08 -5.52
N PHE A 367 -20.61 -0.73 -5.45
CA PHE A 367 -21.06 0.66 -5.52
C PHE A 367 -20.71 1.47 -4.27
N ASP A 368 -20.53 0.83 -3.13
CA ASP A 368 -20.21 1.51 -1.86
C ASP A 368 -18.78 2.03 -1.82
N SER A 369 -17.94 1.58 -2.75
CA SER A 369 -16.56 2.09 -2.89
C SER A 369 -16.48 3.53 -3.43
N GLY A 370 -17.58 4.07 -3.97
CA GLY A 370 -17.62 5.38 -4.63
C GLY A 370 -16.92 5.45 -6.00
N TYR A 371 -16.23 4.38 -6.40
CA TYR A 371 -15.50 4.32 -7.67
C TYR A 371 -16.28 3.66 -8.81
N VAL A 372 -17.34 2.90 -8.50
CA VAL A 372 -18.17 2.23 -9.49
C VAL A 372 -19.50 2.98 -9.62
N PRO A 373 -19.79 3.59 -10.77
CA PRO A 373 -21.04 4.30 -10.97
C PRO A 373 -22.21 3.32 -11.01
N LYS A 374 -23.32 3.72 -10.40
CA LYS A 374 -24.59 3.02 -10.50
C LYS A 374 -25.13 3.07 -11.94
N PHE A 375 -26.29 2.48 -12.16
CA PHE A 375 -26.99 2.63 -13.44
C PHE A 375 -27.14 4.12 -13.80
N TYR A 376 -26.75 4.46 -15.02
CA TYR A 376 -26.96 5.79 -15.56
C TYR A 376 -27.21 5.72 -17.06
N TYR A 377 -27.92 6.71 -17.59
CA TYR A 377 -28.24 6.83 -19.00
C TYR A 377 -28.11 8.28 -19.46
N GLY A 378 -28.01 8.47 -20.75
CA GLY A 378 -27.91 9.78 -21.33
C GLY A 378 -28.08 9.76 -22.84
N ALA A 379 -28.18 10.96 -23.39
CA ALA A 379 -28.22 11.16 -24.83
C ALA A 379 -27.19 12.23 -25.24
N SER A 380 -26.68 12.11 -26.46
CA SER A 380 -25.79 13.10 -27.06
C SER A 380 -26.15 13.38 -28.51
N VAL A 381 -25.98 14.62 -28.90
CA VAL A 381 -26.14 15.08 -30.27
C VAL A 381 -24.78 15.53 -30.78
N ARG A 382 -24.37 14.99 -31.93
CA ARG A 382 -23.15 15.40 -32.60
C ARG A 382 -23.53 16.07 -33.93
N VAL A 383 -23.07 17.28 -34.14
CA VAL A 383 -23.16 18.00 -35.42
C VAL A 383 -21.80 17.95 -36.09
N LYS A 384 -21.75 17.51 -37.37
CA LYS A 384 -20.57 17.58 -38.21
C LYS A 384 -20.66 18.89 -39.01
N LEU A 385 -19.70 19.75 -38.83
CA LEU A 385 -19.55 21.01 -39.56
C LEU A 385 -18.78 20.77 -40.82
#